data_ec46eeb058787795d1078aac5bac8eb9
#
_entry.id   ec46eeb058787795d1078aac5bac8eb9
#
_cell.length_a   1.000
_cell.length_b   1.000
_cell.length_c   1.000
_cell.angle_alpha   90.00
_cell.angle_beta   90.00
_cell.angle_gamma   90.00
#
_symmetry.space_group_name_H-M   'P 1'
#
loop_
_entity.id
_entity.type
_entity.pdbx_description
1 polymer ?
#
loop_
_entity_poly.entity_id
_entity_poly.type
_entity_poly.pdbx_seq_one_letter_code
_entity_poly.pdbx_strand_id
1 'polypeptide(L)'
;MKIITHWALAFITAALLIFAHYNDSSVVQTIRLKQFDLLQQTDTPVTSPDIVVLEIDEQTIAEYGQWPWKRDVLANFVWRLREAGAGIIVLPMLFSEEDRLGGDVALAQALVENGVVIAQLGSTQINRNAVPRGVAKIGNPLPYLFEWPGMLGPIPILGENADGVGVSNTAPEIDGVVRRVPLIMRVGEETYPSLAVEVIRLATGAPSYQIKAGAGGVEKIRIPGYPVVNTDPNGQIWLRWNKQFETLSALDLADFDKLEMVTGKTVIIGITADGIGGMIASPTGAQYNYIPAAVTLQTMIDGDQIQRPFWANLSELGASAFLTILLVLLARFAPYYIVGGAIVVFVGGLGYGALWAWQTHLYLMDAAMPGIAVVIVGLHAVFARFVREFRLKQQIKAQFGTYVNPTIVERLQKNPELIKLGGEEKVLSCVMTDMRNFTGLGESYGTDVEGFTRTINAYMTCITAPVMRNEGTIIKYIGDA
;
A
#
# COMPACT_ATOMS: atom_id res chain seq x y z
N MET A 1 29.58 16.27 -4.93
CA MET A 1 28.78 16.58 -6.13
C MET A 1 29.13 15.77 -7.38
N LYS A 2 30.39 15.40 -7.68
CA LYS A 2 30.77 14.54 -8.84
C LYS A 2 30.18 13.12 -8.77
N ILE A 3 30.00 12.58 -7.59
CA ILE A 3 29.53 11.21 -7.36
C ILE A 3 28.02 11.08 -7.69
N ILE A 4 27.16 11.98 -7.19
CA ILE A 4 25.68 11.91 -7.33
C ILE A 4 25.22 12.00 -8.81
N THR A 5 26.05 12.52 -9.70
CA THR A 5 25.72 12.72 -11.12
C THR A 5 26.25 11.61 -12.03
N HIS A 6 26.75 10.51 -11.46
CA HIS A 6 27.20 9.39 -12.26
C HIS A 6 26.01 8.47 -12.56
N TRP A 7 25.74 8.18 -13.82
CA TRP A 7 24.62 7.34 -14.26
C TRP A 7 24.56 5.96 -13.58
N ALA A 8 25.73 5.37 -13.23
CA ALA A 8 25.83 4.10 -12.53
C ALA A 8 25.23 4.14 -11.11
N LEU A 9 25.12 5.33 -10.51
CA LEU A 9 24.50 5.47 -9.18
C LEU A 9 22.99 5.24 -9.22
N ALA A 10 22.36 5.35 -10.39
CA ALA A 10 20.97 4.97 -10.57
C ALA A 10 20.74 3.49 -10.23
N PHE A 11 21.73 2.60 -10.46
CA PHE A 11 21.66 1.21 -10.01
C PHE A 11 21.68 1.08 -8.48
N ILE A 12 22.47 1.93 -7.79
CA ILE A 12 22.48 1.95 -6.32
C ILE A 12 21.11 2.41 -5.80
N THR A 13 20.54 3.44 -6.43
CA THR A 13 19.18 3.89 -6.08
C THR A 13 18.15 2.78 -6.31
N ALA A 14 18.23 2.07 -7.42
CA ALA A 14 17.37 0.92 -7.70
C ALA A 14 17.54 -0.18 -6.63
N ALA A 15 18.78 -0.53 -6.31
CA ALA A 15 19.09 -1.55 -5.30
C ALA A 15 18.55 -1.17 -3.91
N LEU A 16 18.67 0.10 -3.50
CA LEU A 16 18.12 0.59 -2.22
C LEU A 16 16.60 0.51 -2.18
N LEU A 17 15.90 0.87 -3.27
CA LEU A 17 14.44 0.79 -3.34
C LEU A 17 13.95 -0.66 -3.36
N ILE A 18 14.63 -1.55 -4.09
CA ILE A 18 14.33 -2.99 -4.10
C ILE A 18 14.59 -3.60 -2.73
N PHE A 19 15.68 -3.21 -2.05
CA PHE A 19 15.97 -3.65 -0.69
C PHE A 19 14.92 -3.16 0.32
N ALA A 20 14.46 -1.90 0.22
CA ALA A 20 13.38 -1.37 1.04
C ALA A 20 12.06 -2.14 0.82
N HIS A 21 11.75 -2.48 -0.44
CA HIS A 21 10.59 -3.30 -0.79
C HIS A 21 10.72 -4.73 -0.22
N TYR A 22 11.89 -5.35 -0.36
CA TYR A 22 12.15 -6.70 0.18
C TYR A 22 11.99 -6.78 1.70
N ASN A 23 12.47 -5.76 2.44
CA ASN A 23 12.35 -5.70 3.90
C ASN A 23 10.94 -5.31 4.40
N ASP A 24 10.00 -5.07 3.50
CA ASP A 24 8.61 -4.72 3.82
C ASP A 24 8.50 -3.64 4.93
N SER A 25 9.27 -2.55 4.77
CA SER A 25 9.30 -1.46 5.74
C SER A 25 7.90 -0.84 5.94
N SER A 26 7.66 -0.16 7.07
CA SER A 26 6.37 0.47 7.37
C SER A 26 5.89 1.43 6.28
N VAL A 27 6.82 2.12 5.61
CA VAL A 27 6.49 2.99 4.47
C VAL A 27 5.99 2.18 3.28
N VAL A 28 6.66 1.06 2.96
CA VAL A 28 6.25 0.15 1.88
C VAL A 28 4.88 -0.44 2.17
N GLN A 29 4.66 -0.91 3.40
CA GLN A 29 3.36 -1.42 3.83
C GLN A 29 2.26 -0.37 3.68
N THR A 30 2.49 0.86 4.14
CA THR A 30 1.52 1.96 4.01
C THR A 30 1.18 2.24 2.55
N ILE A 31 2.17 2.27 1.65
CA ILE A 31 1.95 2.51 0.21
C ILE A 31 1.11 1.37 -0.40
N ARG A 32 1.44 0.12 -0.09
CA ARG A 32 0.67 -1.06 -0.54
C ARG A 32 -0.77 -1.04 -0.04
N LEU A 33 -0.97 -0.68 1.24
CA LEU A 33 -2.31 -0.57 1.83
C LEU A 33 -3.13 0.54 1.16
N LYS A 34 -2.53 1.68 0.81
CA LYS A 34 -3.21 2.73 0.04
C LYS A 34 -3.55 2.31 -1.38
N GLN A 35 -2.69 1.52 -2.03
CA GLN A 35 -3.03 0.93 -3.33
C GLN A 35 -4.22 -0.04 -3.20
N PHE A 36 -4.27 -0.85 -2.14
CA PHE A 36 -5.42 -1.70 -1.83
C PHE A 36 -6.71 -0.87 -1.73
N ASP A 37 -6.69 0.25 -0.98
CA ASP A 37 -7.85 1.13 -0.84
C ASP A 37 -8.33 1.65 -2.20
N LEU A 38 -7.40 2.04 -3.09
CA LEU A 38 -7.72 2.49 -4.44
C LEU A 38 -8.34 1.38 -5.30
N LEU A 39 -7.83 0.15 -5.20
CA LEU A 39 -8.40 -1.00 -5.92
C LEU A 39 -9.83 -1.31 -5.42
N GLN A 40 -10.08 -1.27 -4.11
CA GLN A 40 -11.41 -1.44 -3.54
C GLN A 40 -12.44 -0.44 -4.09
N GLN A 41 -12.01 0.82 -4.34
CA GLN A 41 -12.89 1.84 -4.91
C GLN A 41 -13.28 1.58 -6.37
N THR A 42 -12.58 0.67 -7.06
CA THR A 42 -12.96 0.25 -8.43
C THR A 42 -14.03 -0.84 -8.46
N ASP A 43 -14.30 -1.47 -7.32
CA ASP A 43 -15.29 -2.53 -7.22
C ASP A 43 -16.72 -1.94 -7.22
N THR A 44 -17.62 -2.60 -7.93
CA THR A 44 -19.04 -2.24 -7.86
C THR A 44 -19.66 -2.75 -6.57
N PRO A 45 -20.48 -1.94 -5.88
CA PRO A 45 -21.24 -2.40 -4.71
C PRO A 45 -22.16 -3.57 -5.06
N VAL A 46 -22.22 -4.56 -4.15
CA VAL A 46 -23.08 -5.75 -4.29
C VAL A 46 -23.89 -5.93 -3.02
N THR A 47 -25.22 -5.93 -3.15
CA THR A 47 -26.10 -6.20 -2.02
C THR A 47 -26.12 -7.70 -1.72
N SER A 48 -25.90 -8.05 -0.45
CA SER A 48 -25.93 -9.43 0.03
C SER A 48 -27.35 -10.00 -0.06
N PRO A 49 -27.53 -11.18 -0.66
CA PRO A 49 -28.79 -11.90 -0.58
C PRO A 49 -28.94 -12.71 0.71
N ASP A 50 -27.85 -12.96 1.43
CA ASP A 50 -27.77 -13.95 2.51
C ASP A 50 -27.78 -13.33 3.91
N ILE A 51 -27.51 -12.03 4.01
CA ILE A 51 -27.35 -11.33 5.29
C ILE A 51 -28.27 -10.12 5.32
N VAL A 52 -28.98 -9.98 6.43
CA VAL A 52 -29.79 -8.81 6.78
C VAL A 52 -29.27 -8.23 8.09
N VAL A 53 -29.22 -6.93 8.22
CA VAL A 53 -28.88 -6.25 9.47
C VAL A 53 -30.12 -5.74 10.14
N LEU A 54 -30.35 -6.19 11.38
CA LEU A 54 -31.36 -5.59 12.26
C LEU A 54 -30.70 -4.43 13.03
N GLU A 55 -31.12 -3.21 12.77
CA GLU A 55 -30.51 -2.02 13.36
C GLU A 55 -31.21 -1.59 14.63
N ILE A 56 -30.45 -1.45 15.71
CA ILE A 56 -30.80 -0.70 16.90
C ILE A 56 -30.45 0.76 16.63
N ASP A 57 -31.36 1.48 16.03
CA ASP A 57 -31.21 2.86 15.58
C ASP A 57 -31.72 3.89 16.62
N GLU A 58 -31.63 5.18 16.30
CA GLU A 58 -32.13 6.27 17.16
C GLU A 58 -33.62 6.15 17.51
N GLN A 59 -34.42 5.69 16.55
CA GLN A 59 -35.84 5.53 16.77
C GLN A 59 -36.12 4.39 17.74
N THR A 60 -35.40 3.32 17.62
CA THR A 60 -35.43 2.17 18.54
C THR A 60 -35.05 2.59 19.96
N ILE A 61 -33.97 3.40 20.10
CA ILE A 61 -33.57 3.93 21.42
C ILE A 61 -34.62 4.86 22.00
N ALA A 62 -35.28 5.68 21.16
CA ALA A 62 -36.36 6.57 21.63
C ALA A 62 -37.56 5.80 22.15
N GLU A 63 -37.92 4.66 21.55
CA GLU A 63 -39.02 3.81 21.94
C GLU A 63 -38.74 2.95 23.18
N TYR A 64 -37.59 2.24 23.18
CA TYR A 64 -37.25 1.31 24.26
C TYR A 64 -36.52 1.98 25.44
N GLY A 65 -36.09 3.23 25.30
CA GLY A 65 -35.38 3.99 26.32
C GLY A 65 -33.85 3.80 26.26
N GLN A 66 -33.19 4.27 27.30
CA GLN A 66 -31.75 4.36 27.38
C GLN A 66 -31.06 3.00 27.31
N TRP A 67 -30.10 2.85 26.41
CA TRP A 67 -29.21 1.69 26.34
C TRP A 67 -28.16 1.70 27.49
N PRO A 68 -27.72 0.54 28.04
CA PRO A 68 -28.12 -0.83 27.66
C PRO A 68 -29.50 -1.24 28.27
N TRP A 69 -30.27 -1.92 27.44
CA TRP A 69 -31.57 -2.42 27.85
C TRP A 69 -31.48 -3.67 28.71
N LYS A 70 -32.56 -3.98 29.40
CA LYS A 70 -32.74 -5.29 30.03
C LYS A 70 -32.67 -6.39 28.97
N ARG A 71 -31.95 -7.49 29.26
CA ARG A 71 -31.69 -8.54 28.28
C ARG A 71 -32.91 -9.30 27.79
N ASP A 72 -34.04 -9.21 28.50
CA ASP A 72 -35.32 -9.76 28.01
C ASP A 72 -35.80 -9.06 26.72
N VAL A 73 -35.43 -7.80 26.48
CA VAL A 73 -35.73 -7.11 25.22
C VAL A 73 -34.99 -7.78 24.07
N LEU A 74 -33.71 -8.07 24.25
CA LEU A 74 -32.91 -8.79 23.24
C LEU A 74 -33.41 -10.23 23.06
N ALA A 75 -33.84 -10.89 24.14
CA ALA A 75 -34.47 -12.21 24.06
C ALA A 75 -35.72 -12.18 23.19
N ASN A 76 -36.55 -11.13 23.34
CA ASN A 76 -37.73 -10.95 22.48
C ASN A 76 -37.34 -10.73 21.02
N PHE A 77 -36.29 -9.97 20.71
CA PHE A 77 -35.79 -9.82 19.33
C PHE A 77 -35.40 -11.17 18.74
N VAL A 78 -34.66 -11.99 19.48
CA VAL A 78 -34.29 -13.35 19.05
C VAL A 78 -35.53 -14.19 18.74
N TRP A 79 -36.53 -14.22 19.65
CA TRP A 79 -37.75 -14.97 19.43
C TRP A 79 -38.53 -14.49 18.19
N ARG A 80 -38.69 -13.19 18.01
CA ARG A 80 -39.37 -12.60 16.85
C ARG A 80 -38.69 -12.95 15.54
N LEU A 81 -37.36 -12.87 15.49
CA LEU A 81 -36.58 -13.25 14.30
C LEU A 81 -36.73 -14.75 14.02
N ARG A 82 -36.77 -15.60 15.02
CA ARG A 82 -36.98 -17.04 14.83
C ARG A 82 -38.40 -17.37 14.35
N GLU A 83 -39.42 -16.70 14.90
CA GLU A 83 -40.79 -16.80 14.42
C GLU A 83 -40.92 -16.40 12.94
N ALA A 84 -40.17 -15.38 12.51
CA ALA A 84 -40.08 -14.94 11.12
C ALA A 84 -39.20 -15.86 10.21
N GLY A 85 -38.63 -16.92 10.75
CA GLY A 85 -37.84 -17.90 9.99
C GLY A 85 -36.42 -17.51 9.72
N ALA A 86 -35.83 -16.58 10.49
CA ALA A 86 -34.37 -16.30 10.39
C ALA A 86 -33.53 -17.56 10.53
N GLY A 87 -32.52 -17.72 9.67
CA GLY A 87 -31.65 -18.90 9.65
C GLY A 87 -30.68 -18.90 10.84
N ILE A 88 -29.81 -17.93 10.91
CA ILE A 88 -28.87 -17.74 12.02
C ILE A 88 -28.97 -16.30 12.50
N ILE A 89 -28.92 -16.11 13.82
CA ILE A 89 -28.96 -14.79 14.44
C ILE A 89 -27.59 -14.52 15.09
N VAL A 90 -27.00 -13.36 14.80
CA VAL A 90 -25.70 -12.95 15.33
C VAL A 90 -25.88 -11.74 16.23
N LEU A 91 -25.43 -11.86 17.47
CA LEU A 91 -25.37 -10.78 18.45
C LEU A 91 -23.90 -10.39 18.64
N PRO A 92 -23.36 -9.42 17.86
CA PRO A 92 -21.96 -9.00 17.93
C PRO A 92 -21.68 -8.11 19.14
N MET A 93 -22.42 -8.30 20.22
CA MET A 93 -22.34 -7.58 21.49
C MET A 93 -21.73 -8.46 22.55
N LEU A 94 -21.00 -7.81 23.48
CA LEU A 94 -20.37 -8.50 24.59
C LEU A 94 -21.29 -8.55 25.81
N PHE A 95 -21.50 -9.74 26.36
CA PHE A 95 -22.28 -10.01 27.57
C PHE A 95 -21.39 -10.52 28.71
N SER A 96 -20.36 -9.75 29.06
CA SER A 96 -19.31 -10.18 30.01
C SER A 96 -19.68 -10.00 31.50
N GLU A 97 -20.77 -9.30 31.79
CA GLU A 97 -21.26 -9.02 33.14
C GLU A 97 -22.72 -9.38 33.26
N GLU A 98 -23.19 -9.67 34.46
CA GLU A 98 -24.60 -9.93 34.74
C GLU A 98 -25.44 -8.66 34.43
N ASP A 99 -26.64 -8.88 33.95
CA ASP A 99 -27.57 -7.77 33.66
C ASP A 99 -28.08 -7.17 34.97
N ARG A 100 -27.75 -5.92 35.24
CA ARG A 100 -28.21 -5.17 36.41
C ARG A 100 -29.76 -5.06 36.53
N LEU A 101 -30.41 -5.14 35.39
CA LEU A 101 -31.88 -5.05 35.31
C LEU A 101 -32.55 -6.43 35.34
N GLY A 102 -31.74 -7.50 35.33
CA GLY A 102 -32.19 -8.88 35.17
C GLY A 102 -32.50 -9.19 33.70
N GLY A 103 -32.73 -10.44 33.37
CA GLY A 103 -33.01 -10.81 31.96
C GLY A 103 -32.00 -11.81 31.38
N ASP A 104 -30.94 -12.13 32.12
CA ASP A 104 -29.96 -13.14 31.72
C ASP A 104 -30.59 -14.49 31.44
N VAL A 105 -31.51 -14.93 32.31
CA VAL A 105 -32.21 -16.21 32.16
C VAL A 105 -33.12 -16.17 30.91
N ALA A 106 -33.83 -15.06 30.66
CA ALA A 106 -34.68 -14.94 29.49
C ALA A 106 -33.84 -14.97 28.20
N LEU A 107 -32.70 -14.25 28.16
CA LEU A 107 -31.81 -14.28 27.01
C LEU A 107 -31.22 -15.69 26.85
N ALA A 108 -30.72 -16.32 27.91
CA ALA A 108 -30.20 -17.68 27.86
C ALA A 108 -31.21 -18.66 27.24
N GLN A 109 -32.49 -18.57 27.64
CA GLN A 109 -33.54 -19.39 27.06
C GLN A 109 -33.76 -19.11 25.56
N ALA A 110 -33.65 -17.85 25.16
CA ALA A 110 -33.78 -17.47 23.77
C ALA A 110 -32.58 -17.92 22.90
N LEU A 111 -31.41 -18.17 23.51
CA LEU A 111 -30.22 -18.64 22.79
C LEU A 111 -30.27 -20.15 22.47
N VAL A 112 -30.93 -20.95 23.30
CA VAL A 112 -30.92 -22.42 23.19
C VAL A 112 -31.57 -22.90 21.89
N GLU A 113 -30.83 -23.66 21.07
CA GLU A 113 -31.30 -24.33 19.84
C GLU A 113 -31.99 -23.39 18.84
N ASN A 114 -31.72 -22.10 18.93
CA ASN A 114 -32.29 -21.06 18.06
C ASN A 114 -31.32 -20.55 16.99
N GLY A 115 -30.18 -21.19 16.81
CA GLY A 115 -29.19 -20.79 15.80
C GLY A 115 -28.53 -19.46 16.15
N VAL A 116 -28.24 -19.21 17.42
CA VAL A 116 -27.71 -17.92 17.86
C VAL A 116 -26.20 -17.97 18.12
N VAL A 117 -25.49 -17.02 17.52
CA VAL A 117 -24.05 -16.80 17.73
C VAL A 117 -23.84 -15.49 18.47
N ILE A 118 -23.15 -15.52 19.61
CA ILE A 118 -22.82 -14.34 20.41
C ILE A 118 -21.34 -14.00 20.37
N ALA A 119 -20.99 -12.78 20.78
CA ALA A 119 -19.62 -12.30 20.72
C ALA A 119 -18.80 -12.59 21.98
N GLN A 120 -17.48 -12.78 21.78
CA GLN A 120 -16.42 -12.60 22.75
C GLN A 120 -15.38 -11.64 22.18
N LEU A 121 -14.55 -11.03 23.06
CA LEU A 121 -13.56 -10.04 22.64
C LEU A 121 -12.16 -10.41 23.13
N GLY A 122 -11.17 -10.32 22.26
CA GLY A 122 -9.76 -10.31 22.65
C GLY A 122 -9.45 -9.09 23.53
N SER A 123 -8.71 -9.30 24.60
CA SER A 123 -8.38 -8.29 25.60
C SER A 123 -6.89 -8.24 25.86
N THR A 124 -6.38 -7.03 26.13
CA THR A 124 -4.98 -6.84 26.52
C THR A 124 -4.72 -7.05 28.02
N GLN A 125 -5.77 -7.13 28.83
CA GLN A 125 -5.67 -7.13 30.29
C GLN A 125 -6.47 -8.24 30.99
N ILE A 126 -7.58 -8.67 30.38
CA ILE A 126 -8.57 -9.53 31.05
C ILE A 126 -8.67 -10.87 30.31
N ASN A 127 -8.55 -11.97 31.09
CA ASN A 127 -8.89 -13.32 30.59
C ASN A 127 -9.96 -13.89 31.49
N ARG A 128 -11.22 -13.81 31.06
CA ARG A 128 -12.38 -14.22 31.88
C ARG A 128 -13.48 -14.78 30.98
N ASN A 129 -14.06 -15.91 31.41
CA ASN A 129 -15.19 -16.55 30.75
C ASN A 129 -14.96 -16.82 29.24
N ALA A 130 -13.70 -16.97 28.83
CA ALA A 130 -13.35 -17.26 27.44
C ALA A 130 -13.93 -18.62 27.03
N VAL A 131 -14.53 -18.67 25.84
CA VAL A 131 -15.10 -19.88 25.25
C VAL A 131 -14.23 -20.35 24.08
N PRO A 132 -13.19 -21.17 24.34
CA PRO A 132 -12.34 -21.69 23.28
C PRO A 132 -13.09 -22.74 22.47
N ARG A 133 -12.71 -22.86 21.20
CA ARG A 133 -13.20 -23.94 20.33
C ARG A 133 -12.03 -24.81 19.93
N GLY A 134 -12.12 -26.09 20.25
CA GLY A 134 -11.13 -27.07 19.88
C GLY A 134 -10.99 -27.14 18.34
N VAL A 135 -9.75 -27.21 17.88
CA VAL A 135 -9.41 -27.24 16.45
C VAL A 135 -8.46 -28.37 16.13
N ALA A 136 -8.68 -29.01 14.98
CA ALA A 136 -7.71 -29.97 14.45
C ALA A 136 -6.58 -29.20 13.75
N LYS A 137 -5.36 -29.31 14.28
CA LYS A 137 -4.17 -28.62 13.78
C LYS A 137 -3.36 -29.56 12.88
N ILE A 138 -3.09 -29.16 11.64
CA ILE A 138 -2.19 -29.82 10.71
C ILE A 138 -0.96 -28.93 10.55
N GLY A 139 0.20 -29.44 10.95
CA GLY A 139 1.41 -28.62 11.14
C GLY A 139 1.37 -27.85 12.48
N ASN A 140 2.11 -26.72 12.54
CA ASN A 140 2.14 -25.88 13.73
C ASN A 140 1.60 -24.47 13.42
N PRO A 141 0.28 -24.21 13.49
CA PRO A 141 -0.31 -22.92 13.17
C PRO A 141 -0.14 -21.86 14.26
N LEU A 142 -0.01 -22.26 15.54
CA LEU A 142 -0.08 -21.34 16.67
C LEU A 142 0.88 -20.14 16.59
N PRO A 143 2.16 -20.29 16.22
CA PRO A 143 3.08 -19.16 16.16
C PRO A 143 2.70 -18.07 15.16
N TYR A 144 1.84 -18.39 14.19
CA TYR A 144 1.43 -17.50 13.12
C TYR A 144 0.09 -16.83 13.36
N LEU A 145 -0.77 -17.43 14.21
CA LEU A 145 -2.09 -16.88 14.51
C LEU A 145 -1.98 -15.58 15.29
N PHE A 146 -2.93 -14.67 15.04
CA PHE A 146 -3.06 -13.44 15.79
C PHE A 146 -3.29 -13.77 17.28
N GLU A 147 -2.41 -13.24 18.14
CA GLU A 147 -2.43 -13.52 19.58
C GLU A 147 -3.00 -12.35 20.36
N TRP A 148 -3.94 -12.65 21.23
CA TRP A 148 -4.37 -11.75 22.29
C TRP A 148 -3.78 -12.17 23.62
N PRO A 149 -3.40 -11.22 24.51
CA PRO A 149 -2.96 -11.55 25.89
C PRO A 149 -4.05 -12.22 26.74
N GLY A 150 -5.31 -11.95 26.43
CA GLY A 150 -6.47 -12.53 27.09
C GLY A 150 -7.72 -12.50 26.23
N MET A 151 -8.79 -13.09 26.74
CA MET A 151 -10.11 -13.12 26.12
C MET A 151 -11.18 -12.77 27.13
N LEU A 152 -12.12 -11.93 26.78
CA LEU A 152 -13.29 -11.60 27.57
C LEU A 152 -14.51 -12.23 26.91
N GLY A 153 -15.00 -13.31 27.52
CA GLY A 153 -16.19 -14.06 27.07
C GLY A 153 -17.46 -13.59 27.73
N PRO A 154 -18.61 -14.13 27.26
CA PRO A 154 -19.91 -13.91 27.89
C PRO A 154 -19.97 -14.53 29.29
N ILE A 155 -20.93 -14.14 30.09
CA ILE A 155 -21.20 -14.81 31.37
C ILE A 155 -21.56 -16.29 31.10
N PRO A 156 -21.24 -17.22 32.06
CA PRO A 156 -21.37 -18.66 31.82
C PRO A 156 -22.75 -19.07 31.32
N ILE A 157 -23.82 -18.56 31.93
CA ILE A 157 -25.18 -18.91 31.52
C ILE A 157 -25.51 -18.56 30.07
N LEU A 158 -24.90 -17.53 29.48
CA LEU A 158 -25.10 -17.18 28.06
C LEU A 158 -24.14 -17.95 27.17
N GLY A 159 -22.88 -18.12 27.60
CA GLY A 159 -21.88 -18.84 26.81
C GLY A 159 -22.17 -20.32 26.64
N GLU A 160 -22.79 -20.94 27.64
CA GLU A 160 -23.19 -22.37 27.67
C GLU A 160 -24.45 -22.63 26.82
N ASN A 161 -25.33 -21.64 26.72
CA ASN A 161 -26.62 -21.77 26.05
C ASN A 161 -26.60 -21.22 24.60
N ALA A 162 -25.56 -20.50 24.19
CA ALA A 162 -25.41 -20.06 22.82
C ALA A 162 -24.95 -21.21 21.91
N ASP A 163 -25.50 -21.31 20.70
CA ASP A 163 -25.10 -22.31 19.71
C ASP A 163 -23.68 -22.08 19.18
N GLY A 164 -23.22 -20.81 19.25
CA GLY A 164 -21.86 -20.43 18.90
C GLY A 164 -21.37 -19.21 19.65
N VAL A 165 -20.06 -19.16 19.90
CA VAL A 165 -19.38 -18.00 20.48
C VAL A 165 -18.17 -17.66 19.61
N GLY A 166 -18.16 -16.47 19.02
CA GLY A 166 -17.12 -16.04 18.09
C GLY A 166 -16.48 -14.72 18.48
N VAL A 167 -15.23 -14.51 18.06
CA VAL A 167 -14.50 -13.25 18.33
C VAL A 167 -14.97 -12.16 17.37
N SER A 168 -15.34 -11.01 17.94
CA SER A 168 -15.81 -9.83 17.20
C SER A 168 -14.73 -8.79 16.92
N ASN A 169 -13.54 -8.92 17.51
CA ASN A 169 -12.46 -7.97 17.28
C ASN A 169 -11.97 -7.98 15.84
N THR A 170 -11.61 -6.79 15.37
CA THR A 170 -10.82 -6.61 14.18
C THR A 170 -9.35 -6.34 14.55
N ALA A 171 -8.43 -6.60 13.63
CA ALA A 171 -7.03 -6.26 13.74
C ALA A 171 -6.72 -5.14 12.73
N PRO A 172 -6.79 -3.85 13.15
CA PRO A 172 -6.47 -2.75 12.25
C PRO A 172 -5.02 -2.82 11.78
N GLU A 173 -4.77 -2.36 10.56
CA GLU A 173 -3.42 -2.19 10.02
C GLU A 173 -2.69 -1.03 10.71
N ILE A 174 -1.42 -0.84 10.36
CA ILE A 174 -0.55 0.18 10.98
C ILE A 174 -1.10 1.62 10.87
N ASP A 175 -2.00 1.87 9.93
CA ASP A 175 -2.69 3.17 9.73
C ASP A 175 -4.07 3.23 10.39
N GLY A 176 -4.43 2.25 11.21
CA GLY A 176 -5.69 2.17 11.93
C GLY A 176 -6.89 1.71 11.10
N VAL A 177 -6.70 1.39 9.81
CA VAL A 177 -7.77 0.96 8.90
C VAL A 177 -7.90 -0.57 8.91
N VAL A 178 -9.11 -1.08 8.99
CA VAL A 178 -9.41 -2.52 8.94
C VAL A 178 -9.51 -2.96 7.49
N ARG A 179 -8.58 -3.82 7.05
CA ARG A 179 -8.58 -4.40 5.69
C ARG A 179 -8.61 -5.91 5.70
N ARG A 180 -8.08 -6.50 6.78
CA ARG A 180 -8.04 -7.94 7.01
C ARG A 180 -8.70 -8.27 8.34
N VAL A 181 -9.24 -9.47 8.42
CA VAL A 181 -9.79 -10.00 9.66
C VAL A 181 -9.20 -11.38 9.93
N PRO A 182 -8.69 -11.62 11.14
CA PRO A 182 -8.27 -12.95 11.56
C PRO A 182 -9.48 -13.86 11.63
N LEU A 183 -9.45 -14.98 10.93
CA LEU A 183 -10.52 -15.97 11.01
C LEU A 183 -10.45 -16.77 12.31
N ILE A 184 -9.24 -16.98 12.81
CA ILE A 184 -8.96 -17.67 14.05
C ILE A 184 -7.89 -16.90 14.80
N MET A 185 -8.09 -16.72 16.10
CA MET A 185 -7.18 -16.04 17.01
C MET A 185 -6.76 -17.01 18.12
N ARG A 186 -5.73 -16.66 18.88
CA ARG A 186 -5.29 -17.46 20.02
C ARG A 186 -5.07 -16.64 21.29
N VAL A 187 -5.20 -17.30 22.42
CA VAL A 187 -4.69 -16.86 23.72
C VAL A 187 -3.89 -18.02 24.28
N GLY A 188 -2.57 -17.87 24.35
CA GLY A 188 -1.69 -18.99 24.67
C GLY A 188 -1.82 -20.13 23.66
N GLU A 189 -2.24 -21.31 24.09
CA GLU A 189 -2.43 -22.49 23.24
C GLU A 189 -3.89 -22.69 22.78
N GLU A 190 -4.82 -21.97 23.37
CA GLU A 190 -6.24 -22.03 23.04
C GLU A 190 -6.56 -21.20 21.82
N THR A 191 -7.52 -21.69 21.01
CA THR A 191 -7.94 -21.06 19.76
C THR A 191 -9.39 -20.61 19.83
N TYR A 192 -9.64 -19.47 19.18
CA TYR A 192 -10.92 -18.78 19.20
C TYR A 192 -11.31 -18.41 17.77
N PRO A 193 -12.44 -18.90 17.23
CA PRO A 193 -12.92 -18.54 15.91
C PRO A 193 -13.51 -17.12 15.90
N SER A 194 -13.45 -16.47 14.73
CA SER A 194 -14.22 -15.24 14.49
C SER A 194 -15.72 -15.54 14.44
N LEU A 195 -16.56 -14.50 14.59
CA LEU A 195 -18.01 -14.63 14.43
C LEU A 195 -18.39 -15.28 13.10
N ALA A 196 -17.75 -14.90 11.99
CA ALA A 196 -18.04 -15.44 10.67
C ALA A 196 -17.74 -16.96 10.58
N VAL A 197 -16.63 -17.42 11.18
CA VAL A 197 -16.29 -18.85 11.22
C VAL A 197 -17.31 -19.64 12.04
N GLU A 198 -17.77 -19.11 13.19
CA GLU A 198 -18.81 -19.75 14.01
C GLU A 198 -20.16 -19.82 13.29
N VAL A 199 -20.54 -18.75 12.56
CA VAL A 199 -21.76 -18.77 11.75
C VAL A 199 -21.69 -19.86 10.67
N ILE A 200 -20.60 -19.96 9.93
CA ILE A 200 -20.42 -21.01 8.90
C ILE A 200 -20.39 -22.41 9.55
N ARG A 201 -19.71 -22.55 10.69
CA ARG A 201 -19.67 -23.82 11.43
C ARG A 201 -21.09 -24.26 11.82
N LEU A 202 -21.87 -23.35 12.34
CA LEU A 202 -23.26 -23.61 12.74
C LEU A 202 -24.14 -23.95 11.54
N ALA A 203 -24.05 -23.16 10.46
CA ALA A 203 -24.80 -23.36 9.21
C ALA A 203 -24.55 -24.74 8.60
N THR A 204 -23.32 -25.26 8.73
CA THR A 204 -22.96 -26.58 8.19
C THR A 204 -23.17 -27.73 9.16
N GLY A 205 -23.57 -27.46 10.42
CA GLY A 205 -23.63 -28.47 11.47
C GLY A 205 -22.29 -29.08 11.86
N ALA A 206 -21.18 -28.42 11.52
CA ALA A 206 -19.84 -28.92 11.79
C ALA A 206 -19.51 -28.88 13.29
N PRO A 207 -18.89 -29.94 13.86
CA PRO A 207 -18.53 -29.95 15.28
C PRO A 207 -17.37 -29.03 15.61
N SER A 208 -16.45 -28.82 14.65
CA SER A 208 -15.28 -27.97 14.79
C SER A 208 -14.71 -27.61 13.40
N TYR A 209 -13.54 -26.98 13.38
CA TYR A 209 -12.82 -26.61 12.15
C TYR A 209 -11.38 -27.14 12.19
N GLN A 210 -10.69 -27.06 11.06
CA GLN A 210 -9.30 -27.52 10.90
C GLN A 210 -8.45 -26.36 10.41
N ILE A 211 -7.23 -26.25 10.92
CA ILE A 211 -6.23 -25.27 10.47
C ILE A 211 -5.06 -26.05 9.88
N LYS A 212 -4.66 -25.70 8.65
CA LYS A 212 -3.43 -26.20 8.05
C LYS A 212 -2.39 -25.11 7.98
N ALA A 213 -1.20 -25.37 8.52
CA ALA A 213 -0.02 -24.52 8.43
C ALA A 213 1.15 -25.27 7.79
N GLY A 214 1.92 -24.57 6.99
CA GLY A 214 3.18 -24.98 6.40
C GLY A 214 4.37 -24.22 6.99
N ALA A 215 5.52 -24.30 6.33
CA ALA A 215 6.73 -23.58 6.78
C ALA A 215 6.63 -22.05 6.70
N GLY A 216 5.73 -21.54 5.88
CA GLY A 216 5.55 -20.09 5.66
C GLY A 216 4.39 -19.47 6.47
N GLY A 217 3.68 -20.26 7.29
CA GLY A 217 2.52 -19.78 8.04
C GLY A 217 1.26 -20.62 7.85
N VAL A 218 0.12 -20.03 8.20
CA VAL A 218 -1.19 -20.62 7.96
C VAL A 218 -1.46 -20.57 6.43
N GLU A 219 -1.94 -21.69 5.88
CA GLU A 219 -2.28 -21.79 4.47
C GLU A 219 -3.78 -21.70 4.25
N LYS A 220 -4.53 -22.43 5.07
CA LYS A 220 -5.98 -22.57 4.90
C LYS A 220 -6.69 -23.06 6.14
N ILE A 221 -7.97 -22.73 6.18
CA ILE A 221 -8.93 -23.18 7.18
C ILE A 221 -9.99 -24.01 6.47
N ARG A 222 -10.37 -25.13 7.09
CA ARG A 222 -11.43 -26.01 6.60
C ARG A 222 -12.51 -26.17 7.67
N ILE A 223 -13.74 -25.90 7.28
CA ILE A 223 -14.94 -26.21 8.06
C ILE A 223 -15.59 -27.40 7.33
N PRO A 224 -15.87 -28.53 8.01
CA PRO A 224 -16.56 -29.67 7.38
C PRO A 224 -17.89 -29.23 6.76
N GLY A 225 -18.17 -29.67 5.55
CA GLY A 225 -19.37 -29.27 4.80
C GLY A 225 -19.28 -27.91 4.08
N TYR A 226 -18.13 -27.21 4.21
CA TYR A 226 -17.90 -25.91 3.58
C TYR A 226 -16.64 -25.91 2.69
N PRO A 227 -16.58 -25.11 1.63
CA PRO A 227 -15.36 -24.95 0.83
C PRO A 227 -14.15 -24.51 1.66
N VAL A 228 -12.97 -24.90 1.23
CA VAL A 228 -11.72 -24.54 1.91
C VAL A 228 -11.45 -23.04 1.76
N VAL A 229 -11.19 -22.38 2.88
CA VAL A 229 -10.86 -20.95 2.92
C VAL A 229 -9.34 -20.80 2.93
N ASN A 230 -8.78 -20.17 1.90
CA ASN A 230 -7.37 -19.80 1.87
C ASN A 230 -7.15 -18.54 2.72
N THR A 231 -6.05 -18.48 3.44
CA THR A 231 -5.71 -17.36 4.32
C THR A 231 -4.33 -16.79 3.95
N ASP A 232 -4.03 -15.63 4.48
CA ASP A 232 -2.66 -15.16 4.55
C ASP A 232 -1.85 -15.99 5.58
N PRO A 233 -0.53 -15.81 5.66
CA PRO A 233 0.31 -16.56 6.62
C PRO A 233 -0.09 -16.43 8.09
N ASN A 234 -0.86 -15.42 8.44
CA ASN A 234 -1.33 -15.16 9.82
C ASN A 234 -2.76 -15.66 10.08
N GLY A 235 -3.35 -16.42 9.14
CA GLY A 235 -4.72 -16.92 9.28
C GLY A 235 -5.79 -15.85 9.09
N GLN A 236 -5.46 -14.78 8.37
CA GLN A 236 -6.35 -13.66 8.06
C GLN A 236 -6.84 -13.75 6.62
N ILE A 237 -7.99 -13.14 6.34
CA ILE A 237 -8.48 -12.90 4.99
C ILE A 237 -8.57 -11.41 4.71
N TRP A 238 -8.28 -11.03 3.46
CA TRP A 238 -8.55 -9.70 2.96
C TRP A 238 -10.03 -9.54 2.69
N LEU A 239 -10.62 -8.47 3.20
CA LEU A 239 -12.06 -8.21 3.04
C LEU A 239 -12.33 -7.49 1.74
N ARG A 240 -13.42 -7.87 1.09
CA ARG A 240 -13.95 -7.17 -0.06
C ARG A 240 -15.04 -6.20 0.40
N TRP A 241 -14.67 -4.93 0.55
CA TRP A 241 -15.50 -3.89 1.14
C TRP A 241 -16.60 -3.33 0.21
N ASN A 242 -16.88 -3.98 -0.90
CA ASN A 242 -17.99 -3.64 -1.80
C ASN A 242 -19.34 -4.25 -1.41
N LYS A 243 -19.39 -4.96 -0.28
CA LYS A 243 -20.62 -5.61 0.20
C LYS A 243 -21.53 -4.58 0.84
N GLN A 244 -22.81 -4.62 0.47
CA GLN A 244 -23.90 -3.88 1.09
C GLN A 244 -24.90 -4.86 1.69
N PHE A 245 -25.61 -4.43 2.71
CA PHE A 245 -26.56 -5.27 3.42
C PHE A 245 -27.92 -4.56 3.48
N GLU A 246 -28.99 -5.33 3.30
CA GLU A 246 -30.33 -4.85 3.58
C GLU A 246 -30.47 -4.61 5.08
N THR A 247 -31.13 -3.52 5.46
CA THR A 247 -31.32 -3.14 6.86
C THR A 247 -32.80 -3.14 7.23
N LEU A 248 -33.07 -3.47 8.48
CA LEU A 248 -34.41 -3.48 9.09
C LEU A 248 -34.27 -2.81 10.46
N SER A 249 -35.13 -1.84 10.78
CA SER A 249 -35.14 -1.28 12.13
C SER A 249 -35.66 -2.32 13.13
N ALA A 250 -35.13 -2.33 14.35
CA ALA A 250 -35.65 -3.22 15.39
C ALA A 250 -37.11 -2.92 15.75
N LEU A 251 -37.65 -1.73 15.45
CA LEU A 251 -39.09 -1.41 15.57
C LEU A 251 -39.94 -2.21 14.57
N ASP A 252 -39.37 -2.56 13.42
CA ASP A 252 -40.09 -3.33 12.39
C ASP A 252 -40.33 -4.80 12.78
N LEU A 253 -39.75 -5.26 13.90
CA LEU A 253 -40.01 -6.61 14.45
C LEU A 253 -41.48 -6.81 14.83
N ALA A 254 -42.28 -5.73 14.94
CA ALA A 254 -43.75 -5.82 15.15
C ALA A 254 -44.52 -6.03 13.83
N ASP A 255 -43.91 -5.85 12.67
CA ASP A 255 -44.49 -5.91 11.35
C ASP A 255 -44.08 -7.18 10.61
N PHE A 256 -44.97 -8.19 10.58
CA PHE A 256 -44.67 -9.48 9.96
C PHE A 256 -44.42 -9.39 8.45
N ASP A 257 -45.00 -8.43 7.73
CA ASP A 257 -44.79 -8.30 6.30
C ASP A 257 -43.36 -7.87 6.00
N LYS A 258 -42.78 -7.02 6.83
CA LYS A 258 -41.36 -6.62 6.73
C LYS A 258 -40.41 -7.73 7.13
N LEU A 259 -40.82 -8.64 8.00
CA LEU A 259 -39.98 -9.76 8.46
C LEU A 259 -39.81 -10.87 7.41
N GLU A 260 -40.58 -10.88 6.31
CA GLU A 260 -40.38 -11.86 5.24
C GLU A 260 -38.94 -11.83 4.69
N MET A 261 -38.31 -10.64 4.71
CA MET A 261 -36.96 -10.45 4.23
C MET A 261 -35.87 -11.20 5.01
N VAL A 262 -36.13 -11.62 6.25
CA VAL A 262 -35.16 -12.33 7.10
C VAL A 262 -35.27 -13.86 6.97
N THR A 263 -36.30 -14.37 6.27
CA THR A 263 -36.55 -15.82 6.16
C THR A 263 -35.37 -16.55 5.50
N GLY A 264 -34.81 -17.53 6.22
CA GLY A 264 -33.66 -18.33 5.78
C GLY A 264 -32.32 -17.60 5.81
N LYS A 265 -32.29 -16.29 6.06
CA LYS A 265 -31.07 -15.48 6.04
C LYS A 265 -30.37 -15.43 7.41
N THR A 266 -29.12 -15.04 7.39
CA THR A 266 -28.39 -14.67 8.62
C THR A 266 -28.74 -13.24 8.99
N VAL A 267 -29.20 -13.03 10.23
CA VAL A 267 -29.52 -11.70 10.75
C VAL A 267 -28.48 -11.25 11.75
N ILE A 268 -27.84 -10.13 11.48
CA ILE A 268 -26.84 -9.53 12.38
C ILE A 268 -27.50 -8.34 13.10
N ILE A 269 -27.56 -8.37 14.43
CA ILE A 269 -28.13 -7.28 15.21
C ILE A 269 -27.06 -6.22 15.46
N GLY A 270 -27.13 -5.11 14.76
CA GLY A 270 -26.15 -4.01 14.83
C GLY A 270 -26.70 -2.82 15.60
N ILE A 271 -25.83 -2.10 16.31
CA ILE A 271 -26.18 -0.83 16.96
C ILE A 271 -25.70 0.30 16.06
N THR A 272 -26.65 1.10 15.58
CA THR A 272 -26.39 2.25 14.70
C THR A 272 -26.70 3.58 15.35
N ALA A 273 -27.33 3.57 16.53
CA ALA A 273 -27.64 4.79 17.28
C ALA A 273 -26.39 5.58 17.67
N ASP A 274 -26.43 6.91 17.47
CA ASP A 274 -25.32 7.82 17.71
C ASP A 274 -24.84 7.79 19.17
N GLY A 275 -23.55 7.78 19.37
CA GLY A 275 -22.90 7.73 20.69
C GLY A 275 -22.93 6.36 21.39
N ILE A 276 -23.61 5.36 20.82
CA ILE A 276 -23.67 3.98 21.34
C ILE A 276 -23.00 3.03 20.34
N GLY A 277 -23.31 3.16 19.04
CA GLY A 277 -22.70 2.40 17.97
C GLY A 277 -21.22 2.71 17.83
N GLY A 278 -20.35 1.70 17.98
CA GLY A 278 -18.92 1.85 17.75
C GLY A 278 -18.62 1.99 16.26
N MET A 279 -17.63 2.84 15.90
CA MET A 279 -17.19 3.03 14.53
C MET A 279 -15.77 2.54 14.34
N ILE A 280 -15.48 2.03 13.14
CA ILE A 280 -14.14 1.65 12.69
C ILE A 280 -13.80 2.33 11.37
N ALA A 281 -12.51 2.51 11.09
CA ALA A 281 -12.05 2.96 9.79
C ALA A 281 -11.93 1.78 8.81
N SER A 282 -12.48 1.93 7.61
CA SER A 282 -12.38 0.98 6.50
C SER A 282 -11.86 1.65 5.23
N PRO A 283 -11.48 0.90 4.18
CA PRO A 283 -11.11 1.46 2.87
C PRO A 283 -12.20 2.31 2.21
N THR A 284 -13.45 2.08 2.55
CA THR A 284 -14.61 2.80 2.01
C THR A 284 -15.13 3.92 2.93
N GLY A 285 -14.41 4.19 4.04
CA GLY A 285 -14.78 5.20 5.03
C GLY A 285 -15.09 4.62 6.40
N ALA A 286 -15.72 5.44 7.26
CA ALA A 286 -16.15 4.99 8.58
C ALA A 286 -17.31 4.01 8.47
N GLN A 287 -17.25 2.90 9.21
CA GLN A 287 -18.26 1.85 9.23
C GLN A 287 -18.58 1.47 10.68
N TYR A 288 -19.78 0.95 10.93
CA TYR A 288 -20.10 0.41 12.25
C TYR A 288 -19.28 -0.84 12.58
N ASN A 289 -19.00 -1.03 13.85
CA ASN A 289 -18.10 -2.06 14.36
C ASN A 289 -18.53 -3.52 14.08
N TYR A 290 -19.80 -3.77 13.74
CA TYR A 290 -20.32 -5.08 13.36
C TYR A 290 -20.13 -5.38 11.85
N ILE A 291 -19.96 -4.35 11.00
CA ILE A 291 -19.82 -4.51 9.55
C ILE A 291 -18.66 -5.43 9.14
N PRO A 292 -17.47 -5.37 9.77
CA PRO A 292 -16.41 -6.33 9.42
C PRO A 292 -16.82 -7.78 9.54
N ALA A 293 -17.63 -8.13 10.56
CA ALA A 293 -18.12 -9.49 10.71
C ALA A 293 -19.09 -9.87 9.57
N ALA A 294 -19.99 -8.96 9.19
CA ALA A 294 -20.89 -9.14 8.05
C ALA A 294 -20.13 -9.27 6.72
N VAL A 295 -19.16 -8.39 6.46
CA VAL A 295 -18.33 -8.42 5.24
C VAL A 295 -17.48 -9.70 5.21
N THR A 296 -16.90 -10.11 6.35
CA THR A 296 -16.14 -11.37 6.46
C THR A 296 -17.00 -12.56 6.10
N LEU A 297 -18.19 -12.63 6.67
CA LEU A 297 -19.13 -13.72 6.43
C LEU A 297 -19.55 -13.76 4.94
N GLN A 298 -19.93 -12.61 4.36
CA GLN A 298 -20.34 -12.55 2.96
C GLN A 298 -19.17 -12.87 2.01
N THR A 299 -17.96 -12.37 2.29
CA THR A 299 -16.76 -12.72 1.51
C THR A 299 -16.48 -14.22 1.55
N MET A 300 -16.73 -14.88 2.69
CA MET A 300 -16.62 -16.33 2.78
C MET A 300 -17.74 -17.00 1.97
N ILE A 301 -18.99 -16.61 2.09
CA ILE A 301 -20.15 -17.19 1.38
C ILE A 301 -19.94 -17.11 -0.14
N ASP A 302 -19.56 -15.96 -0.65
CA ASP A 302 -19.33 -15.72 -2.07
C ASP A 302 -18.06 -16.44 -2.58
N GLY A 303 -17.12 -16.78 -1.70
CA GLY A 303 -15.83 -17.35 -2.06
C GLY A 303 -14.93 -16.39 -2.83
N ASP A 304 -15.24 -15.09 -2.80
CA ASP A 304 -14.56 -14.03 -3.54
C ASP A 304 -13.44 -13.36 -2.72
N GLN A 305 -12.69 -14.18 -1.97
CA GLN A 305 -11.59 -13.75 -1.14
C GLN A 305 -10.44 -13.19 -1.97
N ILE A 306 -9.95 -12.02 -1.58
CA ILE A 306 -8.76 -11.43 -2.18
C ILE A 306 -7.55 -12.24 -1.75
N GLN A 307 -6.73 -12.63 -2.71
CA GLN A 307 -5.56 -13.46 -2.48
C GLN A 307 -4.28 -12.71 -2.84
N ARG A 308 -3.24 -12.97 -2.06
CA ARG A 308 -1.87 -12.58 -2.41
C ARG A 308 -1.06 -13.85 -2.67
N PRO A 309 -0.87 -14.25 -3.95
CA PRO A 309 -0.15 -15.47 -4.29
C PRO A 309 1.28 -15.45 -3.73
N PHE A 310 1.81 -16.61 -3.38
CA PHE A 310 3.17 -16.75 -2.83
C PHE A 310 4.28 -16.23 -3.77
N TRP A 311 4.03 -16.23 -5.07
CA TRP A 311 4.96 -15.72 -6.09
C TRP A 311 4.86 -14.20 -6.29
N ALA A 312 3.85 -13.52 -5.72
CA ALA A 312 3.61 -12.09 -5.91
C ALA A 312 4.83 -11.25 -5.53
N ASN A 313 5.38 -11.45 -4.33
CA ASN A 313 6.57 -10.70 -3.89
C ASN A 313 7.76 -10.86 -4.84
N LEU A 314 8.01 -12.09 -5.31
CA LEU A 314 9.12 -12.36 -6.22
C LEU A 314 8.91 -11.68 -7.59
N SER A 315 7.69 -11.73 -8.12
CA SER A 315 7.34 -11.08 -9.39
C SER A 315 7.44 -9.55 -9.32
N GLU A 316 7.02 -8.95 -8.21
CA GLU A 316 7.09 -7.51 -7.97
C GLU A 316 8.54 -7.03 -7.84
N LEU A 317 9.38 -7.75 -7.08
CA LEU A 317 10.81 -7.47 -6.98
C LEU A 317 11.52 -7.67 -8.34
N GLY A 318 11.16 -8.73 -9.07
CA GLY A 318 11.66 -8.99 -10.41
C GLY A 318 11.27 -7.90 -11.41
N ALA A 319 10.03 -7.44 -11.39
CA ALA A 319 9.55 -6.34 -12.20
C ALA A 319 10.28 -5.03 -11.86
N SER A 320 10.45 -4.72 -10.57
CA SER A 320 11.22 -3.55 -10.11
C SER A 320 12.65 -3.59 -10.65
N ALA A 321 13.34 -4.72 -10.51
CA ALA A 321 14.71 -4.89 -10.98
C ALA A 321 14.80 -4.79 -12.50
N PHE A 322 13.97 -5.52 -13.22
CA PHE A 322 13.99 -5.56 -14.68
C PHE A 322 13.69 -4.19 -15.30
N LEU A 323 12.60 -3.54 -14.87
CA LEU A 323 12.18 -2.25 -15.42
C LEU A 323 13.15 -1.12 -15.09
N THR A 324 13.70 -1.09 -13.87
CA THR A 324 14.70 -0.07 -13.48
C THR A 324 16.03 -0.26 -14.21
N ILE A 325 16.52 -1.50 -14.37
CA ILE A 325 17.72 -1.79 -15.18
C ILE A 325 17.51 -1.37 -16.63
N LEU A 326 16.39 -1.78 -17.24
CA LEU A 326 16.05 -1.42 -18.61
C LEU A 326 15.99 0.10 -18.78
N LEU A 327 15.40 0.81 -17.82
CA LEU A 327 15.27 2.27 -17.85
C LEU A 327 16.64 2.97 -17.73
N VAL A 328 17.54 2.51 -16.88
CA VAL A 328 18.91 3.04 -16.76
C VAL A 328 19.68 2.81 -18.05
N LEU A 329 19.57 1.64 -18.67
CA LEU A 329 20.17 1.35 -19.96
C LEU A 329 19.59 2.22 -21.07
N LEU A 330 18.27 2.39 -21.09
CA LEU A 330 17.60 3.27 -22.05
C LEU A 330 18.06 4.72 -21.89
N ALA A 331 18.16 5.22 -20.65
CA ALA A 331 18.65 6.56 -20.37
C ALA A 331 20.12 6.78 -20.81
N ARG A 332 20.89 5.71 -20.95
CA ARG A 332 22.29 5.81 -21.44
C ARG A 332 22.36 6.10 -22.94
N PHE A 333 21.41 5.57 -23.73
CA PHE A 333 21.49 5.58 -25.20
C PHE A 333 20.39 6.44 -25.86
N ALA A 334 19.16 6.42 -25.33
CA ALA A 334 18.02 7.07 -25.93
C ALA A 334 17.89 8.56 -25.52
N PRO A 335 17.27 9.42 -26.31
CA PRO A 335 16.88 10.78 -25.93
C PRO A 335 15.97 10.81 -24.71
N TYR A 336 16.03 11.91 -23.92
CA TYR A 336 15.28 12.05 -22.67
C TYR A 336 13.75 11.94 -22.82
N TYR A 337 13.18 12.35 -23.95
CA TYR A 337 11.73 12.21 -24.19
C TYR A 337 11.30 10.74 -24.38
N ILE A 338 12.17 9.87 -24.92
CA ILE A 338 11.91 8.42 -24.99
C ILE A 338 11.95 7.81 -23.59
N VAL A 339 12.89 8.23 -22.75
CA VAL A 339 12.97 7.78 -21.36
C VAL A 339 11.72 8.21 -20.57
N GLY A 340 11.28 9.46 -20.77
CA GLY A 340 10.03 9.96 -20.19
C GLY A 340 8.81 9.15 -20.64
N GLY A 341 8.71 8.86 -21.93
CA GLY A 341 7.66 7.99 -22.49
C GLY A 341 7.71 6.57 -21.89
N ALA A 342 8.92 5.99 -21.74
CA ALA A 342 9.10 4.68 -21.13
C ALA A 342 8.63 4.63 -19.67
N ILE A 343 8.92 5.68 -18.87
CA ILE A 343 8.42 5.78 -17.49
C ILE A 343 6.88 5.71 -17.49
N VAL A 344 6.21 6.49 -18.32
CA VAL A 344 4.74 6.50 -18.40
C VAL A 344 4.20 5.13 -18.81
N VAL A 345 4.80 4.48 -19.81
CA VAL A 345 4.39 3.15 -20.27
C VAL A 345 4.60 2.09 -19.18
N PHE A 346 5.73 2.13 -18.48
CA PHE A 346 6.02 1.14 -17.43
C PHE A 346 5.09 1.32 -16.21
N VAL A 347 4.91 2.55 -15.73
CA VAL A 347 4.00 2.83 -14.61
C VAL A 347 2.55 2.50 -15.00
N GLY A 348 2.13 2.92 -16.19
CA GLY A 348 0.79 2.59 -16.71
C GLY A 348 0.58 1.08 -16.89
N GLY A 349 1.59 0.37 -17.40
CA GLY A 349 1.55 -1.08 -17.55
C GLY A 349 1.48 -1.85 -16.22
N LEU A 350 2.25 -1.40 -15.21
CA LEU A 350 2.19 -1.96 -13.85
C LEU A 350 0.81 -1.72 -13.23
N GLY A 351 0.29 -0.48 -13.30
CA GLY A 351 -1.03 -0.14 -12.78
C GLY A 351 -2.15 -0.92 -13.46
N TYR A 352 -2.12 -1.01 -14.80
CA TYR A 352 -3.09 -1.79 -15.57
C TYR A 352 -3.00 -3.29 -15.25
N GLY A 353 -1.78 -3.83 -15.12
CA GLY A 353 -1.56 -5.24 -14.77
C GLY A 353 -2.10 -5.57 -13.38
N ALA A 354 -1.90 -4.68 -12.39
CA ALA A 354 -2.46 -4.86 -11.04
C ALA A 354 -3.99 -4.77 -11.05
N LEU A 355 -4.57 -3.82 -11.79
CA LEU A 355 -6.02 -3.68 -11.92
C LEU A 355 -6.63 -4.90 -12.65
N TRP A 356 -6.00 -5.38 -13.70
CA TRP A 356 -6.44 -6.59 -14.40
C TRP A 356 -6.40 -7.83 -13.51
N ALA A 357 -5.30 -8.02 -12.74
CA ALA A 357 -5.17 -9.13 -11.80
C ALA A 357 -6.23 -9.06 -10.68
N TRP A 358 -6.55 -7.85 -10.22
CA TRP A 358 -7.61 -7.58 -9.26
C TRP A 358 -8.99 -7.96 -9.81
N GLN A 359 -9.36 -7.45 -10.98
CA GLN A 359 -10.70 -7.63 -11.55
C GLN A 359 -10.95 -9.07 -12.04
N THR A 360 -9.92 -9.77 -12.53
CA THR A 360 -10.10 -11.11 -13.12
C THR A 360 -9.84 -12.24 -12.15
N HIS A 361 -8.94 -12.06 -11.19
CA HIS A 361 -8.47 -13.13 -10.31
C HIS A 361 -8.54 -12.79 -8.82
N LEU A 362 -8.93 -11.57 -8.46
CA LEU A 362 -8.88 -11.05 -7.10
C LEU A 362 -7.47 -11.16 -6.48
N TYR A 363 -6.44 -10.98 -7.30
CA TYR A 363 -5.06 -10.99 -6.84
C TYR A 363 -4.60 -9.59 -6.44
N LEU A 364 -4.13 -9.46 -5.21
CA LEU A 364 -3.51 -8.24 -4.70
C LEU A 364 -2.04 -8.23 -5.13
N MET A 365 -1.74 -7.50 -6.21
CA MET A 365 -0.38 -7.26 -6.71
C MET A 365 0.06 -5.85 -6.38
N ASP A 366 1.27 -5.68 -5.84
CA ASP A 366 1.85 -4.36 -5.57
C ASP A 366 2.45 -3.76 -6.85
N ALA A 367 1.76 -2.82 -7.46
CA ALA A 367 2.26 -2.01 -8.57
C ALA A 367 2.88 -0.70 -8.11
N ALA A 368 2.55 -0.25 -6.90
CA ALA A 368 2.95 1.07 -6.40
C ALA A 368 4.46 1.13 -6.14
N MET A 369 5.02 0.16 -5.44
CA MET A 369 6.47 0.14 -5.16
C MET A 369 7.33 -0.04 -6.42
N PRO A 370 7.06 -0.99 -7.34
CA PRO A 370 7.72 -1.03 -8.64
C PRO A 370 7.57 0.26 -9.44
N GLY A 371 6.38 0.87 -9.43
CA GLY A 371 6.11 2.14 -10.11
C GLY A 371 6.93 3.30 -9.54
N ILE A 372 7.00 3.44 -8.23
CA ILE A 372 7.84 4.43 -7.54
C ILE A 372 9.32 4.21 -7.87
N ALA A 373 9.78 2.96 -7.87
CA ALA A 373 11.15 2.63 -8.24
C ALA A 373 11.47 3.06 -9.68
N VAL A 374 10.58 2.78 -10.63
CA VAL A 374 10.70 3.21 -12.04
C VAL A 374 10.79 4.74 -12.14
N VAL A 375 9.93 5.47 -11.45
CA VAL A 375 9.92 6.95 -11.49
C VAL A 375 11.20 7.52 -10.89
N ILE A 376 11.57 7.12 -9.68
CA ILE A 376 12.74 7.67 -8.97
C ILE A 376 14.03 7.34 -9.72
N VAL A 377 14.21 6.09 -10.13
CA VAL A 377 15.42 5.65 -10.87
C VAL A 377 15.48 6.31 -12.24
N GLY A 378 14.34 6.43 -12.93
CA GLY A 378 14.26 7.11 -14.23
C GLY A 378 14.63 8.58 -14.14
N LEU A 379 14.05 9.30 -13.19
CA LEU A 379 14.38 10.71 -12.95
C LEU A 379 15.85 10.90 -12.56
N HIS A 380 16.40 10.02 -11.71
CA HIS A 380 17.83 10.04 -11.37
C HIS A 380 18.70 9.84 -12.62
N ALA A 381 18.40 8.85 -13.44
CA ALA A 381 19.19 8.57 -14.65
C ALA A 381 19.13 9.71 -15.66
N VAL A 382 17.96 10.31 -15.87
CA VAL A 382 17.78 11.50 -16.74
C VAL A 382 18.56 12.69 -16.19
N PHE A 383 18.43 12.96 -14.89
CA PHE A 383 19.15 14.06 -14.23
C PHE A 383 20.67 13.90 -14.31
N ALA A 384 21.18 12.70 -14.04
CA ALA A 384 22.61 12.40 -14.15
C ALA A 384 23.16 12.63 -15.56
N ARG A 385 22.37 12.24 -16.59
CA ARG A 385 22.70 12.50 -17.99
C ARG A 385 22.68 13.99 -18.33
N PHE A 386 21.62 14.69 -17.93
CA PHE A 386 21.50 16.14 -18.16
C PHE A 386 22.71 16.90 -17.57
N VAL A 387 23.07 16.64 -16.32
CA VAL A 387 24.21 17.30 -15.69
C VAL A 387 25.52 16.96 -16.39
N ARG A 388 25.69 15.74 -16.88
CA ARG A 388 26.89 15.36 -17.64
C ARG A 388 26.96 16.10 -18.96
N GLU A 389 25.89 16.15 -19.74
CA GLU A 389 25.83 16.88 -21.01
C GLU A 389 26.04 18.39 -20.81
N PHE A 390 25.42 18.95 -19.77
CA PHE A 390 25.58 20.35 -19.41
C PHE A 390 27.05 20.68 -19.08
N ARG A 391 27.70 19.85 -18.25
CA ARG A 391 29.11 20.04 -17.89
C ARG A 391 30.03 19.91 -19.11
N LEU A 392 29.77 18.93 -19.98
CA LEU A 392 30.55 18.77 -21.21
C LEU A 392 30.45 20.01 -22.11
N LYS A 393 29.23 20.54 -22.28
CA LYS A 393 29.02 21.79 -23.02
C LYS A 393 29.76 22.98 -22.40
N GLN A 394 29.77 23.10 -21.08
CA GLN A 394 30.52 24.16 -20.36
C GLN A 394 32.03 24.00 -20.53
N GLN A 395 32.56 22.78 -20.45
CA GLN A 395 33.99 22.49 -20.66
C GLN A 395 34.41 22.84 -22.09
N ILE A 396 33.64 22.45 -23.09
CA ILE A 396 33.88 22.80 -24.50
C ILE A 396 33.88 24.31 -24.65
N LYS A 397 32.85 25.01 -24.10
CA LYS A 397 32.76 26.47 -24.16
C LYS A 397 33.99 27.15 -23.51
N ALA A 398 34.43 26.66 -22.36
CA ALA A 398 35.61 27.20 -21.66
C ALA A 398 36.89 26.99 -22.46
N GLN A 399 37.08 25.82 -23.08
CA GLN A 399 38.26 25.53 -23.92
C GLN A 399 38.29 26.39 -25.18
N PHE A 400 37.13 26.53 -25.89
CA PHE A 400 37.04 27.40 -27.05
C PHE A 400 37.19 28.89 -26.70
N GLY A 401 36.74 29.31 -25.52
CA GLY A 401 36.87 30.69 -25.04
C GLY A 401 38.31 31.16 -24.83
N THR A 402 39.28 30.24 -24.80
CA THR A 402 40.72 30.56 -24.69
C THR A 402 41.29 31.02 -26.07
N TYR A 403 40.72 30.55 -27.19
CA TYR A 403 41.20 30.81 -28.51
C TYR A 403 40.27 31.74 -29.34
N VAL A 404 38.99 31.75 -29.04
CA VAL A 404 37.98 32.51 -29.77
C VAL A 404 37.20 33.39 -28.81
N ASN A 405 36.94 34.63 -29.18
CA ASN A 405 36.18 35.54 -28.35
C ASN A 405 34.85 34.93 -27.98
N PRO A 406 34.47 34.94 -26.66
CA PRO A 406 33.23 34.36 -26.16
C PRO A 406 31.97 34.83 -26.89
N THR A 407 31.94 36.09 -27.35
CA THR A 407 30.83 36.67 -28.13
C THR A 407 30.67 35.97 -29.50
N ILE A 408 31.79 35.60 -30.11
CA ILE A 408 31.77 34.85 -31.39
C ILE A 408 31.30 33.42 -31.15
N VAL A 409 31.77 32.77 -30.10
CA VAL A 409 31.31 31.40 -29.72
C VAL A 409 29.81 31.39 -29.45
N GLU A 410 29.28 32.40 -28.75
CA GLU A 410 27.85 32.52 -28.46
C GLU A 410 27.04 32.76 -29.74
N ARG A 411 27.55 33.59 -30.64
CA ARG A 411 26.92 33.86 -31.95
C ARG A 411 26.88 32.62 -32.85
N LEU A 412 27.94 31.83 -32.87
CA LEU A 412 28.00 30.57 -33.59
C LEU A 412 27.08 29.48 -32.98
N GLN A 413 26.93 29.49 -31.66
CA GLN A 413 25.98 28.58 -30.97
C GLN A 413 24.52 28.91 -31.27
N LYS A 414 24.19 30.22 -31.40
CA LYS A 414 22.84 30.66 -31.75
C LYS A 414 22.52 30.43 -33.22
N ASN A 415 23.52 30.47 -34.09
CA ASN A 415 23.38 30.34 -35.54
C ASN A 415 24.45 29.39 -36.10
N PRO A 416 24.29 28.05 -35.93
CA PRO A 416 25.26 27.07 -36.43
C PRO A 416 25.53 27.11 -37.92
N GLU A 417 24.56 27.63 -38.70
CA GLU A 417 24.68 27.85 -40.15
C GLU A 417 25.72 28.87 -40.55
N LEU A 418 26.22 29.68 -39.63
CA LEU A 418 27.34 30.60 -39.87
C LEU A 418 28.70 29.88 -39.98
N ILE A 419 28.78 28.62 -39.61
CA ILE A 419 29.96 27.76 -39.81
C ILE A 419 29.89 27.17 -41.22
N LYS A 420 30.12 28.01 -42.24
CA LYS A 420 30.23 27.56 -43.63
C LYS A 420 31.70 27.43 -44.03
N LEU A 421 32.04 26.32 -44.67
CA LEU A 421 33.30 26.18 -45.39
C LEU A 421 33.28 27.08 -46.61
N GLY A 422 33.77 28.32 -46.47
CA GLY A 422 33.82 29.32 -47.50
C GLY A 422 34.31 30.65 -46.93
N GLY A 423 35.04 31.44 -47.68
CA GLY A 423 35.49 32.76 -47.23
C GLY A 423 34.38 33.78 -47.23
N GLU A 424 34.38 34.69 -46.29
CA GLU A 424 33.65 35.96 -46.31
C GLU A 424 34.63 37.08 -46.60
N GLU A 425 34.23 38.00 -47.48
CA GLU A 425 34.97 39.22 -47.67
C GLU A 425 34.59 40.23 -46.59
N LYS A 426 35.55 40.58 -45.74
CA LYS A 426 35.37 41.55 -44.65
C LYS A 426 36.55 42.48 -44.58
N VAL A 427 36.28 43.74 -44.21
CA VAL A 427 37.33 44.69 -43.85
C VAL A 427 37.76 44.38 -42.41
N LEU A 428 39.00 43.90 -42.24
CA LEU A 428 39.53 43.52 -40.95
C LEU A 428 40.83 44.31 -40.64
N SER A 429 41.01 44.63 -39.37
CA SER A 429 42.30 45.10 -38.86
C SER A 429 43.08 43.93 -38.29
N CYS A 430 44.27 43.66 -38.79
CA CYS A 430 45.17 42.63 -38.26
C CYS A 430 46.23 43.31 -37.40
N VAL A 431 46.39 42.80 -36.20
CA VAL A 431 47.46 43.24 -35.28
C VAL A 431 48.43 42.06 -35.10
N MET A 432 49.71 42.34 -35.36
CA MET A 432 50.81 41.40 -35.07
C MET A 432 51.66 42.00 -34.00
N THR A 433 52.03 41.20 -33.01
CA THR A 433 52.89 41.64 -31.88
C THR A 433 54.09 40.71 -31.84
N ASP A 434 55.22 41.21 -31.38
CA ASP A 434 56.45 40.44 -31.22
C ASP A 434 57.19 40.91 -29.96
N MET A 435 57.91 39.99 -29.30
CA MET A 435 58.63 40.31 -28.08
C MET A 435 60.03 40.77 -28.43
N ARG A 436 60.36 41.98 -28.05
CA ARG A 436 61.72 42.51 -28.29
C ARG A 436 62.75 41.77 -27.44
N ASN A 437 63.78 41.25 -28.05
CA ASN A 437 64.88 40.54 -27.42
C ASN A 437 64.47 39.19 -26.78
N PHE A 438 63.54 38.48 -27.38
CA PHE A 438 63.04 37.16 -26.91
C PHE A 438 64.20 36.16 -26.68
N THR A 439 65.14 36.04 -27.62
CA THR A 439 66.29 35.16 -27.55
C THR A 439 67.13 35.46 -26.31
N GLY A 440 67.46 36.74 -26.10
CA GLY A 440 68.26 37.17 -24.93
C GLY A 440 67.49 36.93 -23.59
N LEU A 441 66.17 37.06 -23.62
CA LEU A 441 65.36 36.70 -22.43
C LEU A 441 65.48 35.16 -22.16
N GLY A 442 65.36 34.35 -23.22
CA GLY A 442 65.52 32.88 -23.10
C GLY A 442 66.88 32.49 -22.53
N GLU A 443 67.92 33.10 -23.05
CA GLU A 443 69.30 32.88 -22.55
C GLU A 443 69.49 33.28 -21.08
N SER A 444 68.82 34.35 -20.61
CA SER A 444 68.88 34.79 -19.21
C SER A 444 68.30 33.80 -18.19
N TYR A 445 67.39 32.92 -18.60
CA TYR A 445 66.84 31.86 -17.75
C TYR A 445 67.72 30.60 -17.72
N GLY A 446 68.65 30.43 -18.63
CA GLY A 446 69.58 29.29 -18.65
C GLY A 446 68.83 27.96 -18.62
N THR A 447 68.98 27.18 -17.55
CA THR A 447 68.29 25.87 -17.36
C THR A 447 66.93 25.98 -16.71
N ASP A 448 66.46 27.15 -16.28
CA ASP A 448 65.13 27.33 -15.66
C ASP A 448 64.00 27.44 -16.73
N VAL A 449 63.69 26.33 -17.35
CA VAL A 449 62.65 26.23 -18.39
C VAL A 449 61.28 26.56 -17.84
N GLU A 450 60.98 26.25 -16.55
CA GLU A 450 59.71 26.52 -15.93
C GLU A 450 59.50 28.00 -15.66
N GLY A 451 60.52 28.70 -15.17
CA GLY A 451 60.52 30.17 -14.98
C GLY A 451 60.32 30.90 -16.29
N PHE A 452 61.05 30.47 -17.35
CA PHE A 452 60.91 31.03 -18.69
C PHE A 452 59.51 30.83 -19.25
N THR A 453 58.94 29.61 -19.17
CA THR A 453 57.60 29.30 -19.64
C THR A 453 56.54 30.13 -18.90
N ARG A 454 56.70 30.31 -17.60
CA ARG A 454 55.83 31.14 -16.75
C ARG A 454 55.81 32.61 -17.19
N THR A 455 57.00 33.13 -17.50
CA THR A 455 57.15 34.53 -17.97
C THR A 455 56.55 34.74 -19.35
N ILE A 456 56.74 33.81 -20.28
CA ILE A 456 56.11 33.84 -21.60
C ILE A 456 54.59 33.75 -21.50
N ASN A 457 54.08 32.86 -20.67
CA ASN A 457 52.64 32.75 -20.45
C ASN A 457 52.02 34.06 -19.85
N ALA A 458 52.74 34.69 -18.90
CA ALA A 458 52.30 35.97 -18.34
C ALA A 458 52.29 37.10 -19.39
N TYR A 459 53.35 37.18 -20.21
CA TYR A 459 53.43 38.11 -21.35
C TYR A 459 52.32 37.88 -22.37
N MET A 460 52.13 36.66 -22.84
CA MET A 460 51.05 36.30 -23.79
C MET A 460 49.69 36.64 -23.21
N THR A 461 49.47 36.39 -21.93
CA THR A 461 48.23 36.80 -21.25
C THR A 461 48.01 38.29 -21.26
N CYS A 462 49.11 39.06 -21.02
CA CYS A 462 49.05 40.51 -20.96
C CYS A 462 48.70 41.13 -22.31
N ILE A 463 49.21 40.64 -23.42
CA ILE A 463 48.93 41.13 -24.77
C ILE A 463 47.59 40.64 -25.35
N THR A 464 47.21 39.45 -24.98
CA THR A 464 45.95 38.86 -25.51
C THR A 464 44.70 39.32 -24.78
N ALA A 465 44.81 39.61 -23.49
CA ALA A 465 43.66 40.04 -22.70
C ALA A 465 42.99 41.35 -23.17
N PRO A 466 43.72 42.38 -23.62
CA PRO A 466 43.09 43.58 -24.25
C PRO A 466 42.42 43.24 -25.59
N VAL A 467 43.02 42.36 -26.40
CA VAL A 467 42.44 41.94 -27.68
C VAL A 467 41.08 41.28 -27.43
N MET A 468 41.02 40.35 -26.53
CA MET A 468 39.81 39.65 -26.17
C MET A 468 38.77 40.59 -25.56
N ARG A 469 39.14 41.56 -24.73
CA ARG A 469 38.23 42.54 -24.13
C ARG A 469 37.60 43.48 -25.17
N ASN A 470 38.31 43.76 -26.25
CA ASN A 470 37.81 44.57 -27.36
C ASN A 470 37.21 43.74 -28.52
N GLU A 471 36.68 42.58 -28.21
CA GLU A 471 36.02 41.68 -29.17
C GLU A 471 36.93 41.17 -30.33
N GLY A 472 38.25 41.27 -30.16
CA GLY A 472 39.23 40.70 -31.08
C GLY A 472 39.28 39.20 -31.04
N THR A 473 39.82 38.57 -32.07
CA THR A 473 40.05 37.13 -32.18
C THR A 473 41.52 36.85 -32.35
N ILE A 474 42.06 35.94 -31.53
CA ILE A 474 43.43 35.48 -31.68
C ILE A 474 43.45 34.37 -32.72
N ILE A 475 44.17 34.58 -33.80
CA ILE A 475 44.24 33.64 -34.92
C ILE A 475 45.32 32.56 -34.66
N LYS A 476 46.46 32.96 -34.14
CA LYS A 476 47.61 32.05 -34.02
C LYS A 476 48.68 32.64 -33.07
N TYR A 477 49.32 31.79 -32.29
CA TYR A 477 50.58 32.10 -31.62
C TYR A 477 51.73 31.55 -32.44
N ILE A 478 52.77 32.35 -32.67
CA ILE A 478 53.93 31.98 -33.43
C ILE A 478 55.17 32.26 -32.60
N GLY A 479 55.55 31.30 -31.71
CA GLY A 479 56.63 31.52 -30.76
C GLY A 479 56.28 32.56 -29.69
N ASP A 480 56.93 33.73 -29.77
CA ASP A 480 56.74 34.88 -28.89
C ASP A 480 55.82 35.98 -29.46
N ALA A 481 55.15 35.68 -30.56
CA ALA A 481 54.30 36.60 -31.30
C ALA A 481 52.83 36.10 -31.42
#